data_5dd819db96be10451b65e549fd0a46b2
#
_entry.id   5dd819db96be10451b65e549fd0a46b2
#
_cell.length_a   1.000
_cell.length_b   1.000
_cell.length_c   1.000
_cell.angle_alpha   90.00
_cell.angle_beta   90.00
_cell.angle_gamma   90.00
#
_symmetry.space_group_name_H-M   'P 1'
#
loop_
_entity.id
_entity.type
_entity.pdbx_description
1 polymer ?
#
loop_
_entity_poly.entity_id
_entity_poly.type
_entity_poly.pdbx_seq_one_letter_code
_entity_poly.pdbx_strand_id
1 'polypeptide(L)'
;DKEFIVMLGETNSGKGALTLALGAAFMEYVETFSTAVLLQGKNASLEDALKWKFLVKCYDARLMIGNEISMDTQETTNAYGKKTRADVPINTDMVKMLVSGGDKINCRLLHQNEVKVANQAFVMILANDIPYTNADEPYAKRQILMDADRSSTSDEQFDESKHFAANEEVKSLVKAECFKRGFVALMCQYYHKHTHSKTPMPG
;
A
#
# COMPACT_ATOMS: atom_id res chain seq x y z
N ASP A 1 -5.27 16.03 -1.40
CA ASP A 1 -4.54 15.40 -2.51
C ASP A 1 -5.22 14.07 -2.82
N LYS A 2 -5.31 13.77 -4.12
CA LYS A 2 -5.95 12.54 -4.62
C LYS A 2 -4.90 11.54 -5.12
N GLU A 3 -3.77 11.51 -4.45
CA GLU A 3 -2.61 10.71 -4.81
C GLU A 3 -2.47 9.49 -3.92
N PHE A 4 -1.76 8.48 -4.40
CA PHE A 4 -1.37 7.31 -3.65
C PHE A 4 0.01 6.84 -4.08
N ILE A 5 0.73 6.19 -3.18
CA ILE A 5 2.04 5.62 -3.48
C ILE A 5 1.92 4.14 -3.78
N VAL A 6 2.62 3.69 -4.82
CA VAL A 6 2.97 2.28 -5.01
C VAL A 6 4.47 2.14 -4.74
N MET A 7 4.78 1.49 -3.63
CA MET A 7 6.16 1.21 -3.24
C MET A 7 6.59 -0.11 -3.84
N LEU A 8 7.45 -0.03 -4.84
CA LEU A 8 8.03 -1.16 -5.55
C LEU A 8 9.31 -1.64 -4.86
N GLY A 9 9.66 -2.86 -5.08
CA GLY A 9 10.94 -3.42 -4.65
C GLY A 9 10.88 -4.93 -4.49
N GLU A 10 12.01 -5.57 -4.68
CA GLU A 10 12.15 -7.01 -4.50
C GLU A 10 11.87 -7.45 -3.07
N THR A 11 11.77 -8.76 -2.87
CA THR A 11 11.72 -9.35 -1.53
C THR A 11 12.94 -8.88 -0.74
N ASN A 12 12.74 -8.57 0.54
CA ASN A 12 13.78 -8.04 1.44
C ASN A 12 14.31 -6.64 1.10
N SER A 13 13.63 -5.85 0.28
CA SER A 13 14.00 -4.44 0.01
C SER A 13 13.68 -3.46 1.15
N GLY A 14 13.23 -3.96 2.30
CA GLY A 14 12.94 -3.13 3.47
C GLY A 14 11.51 -2.59 3.56
N LYS A 15 10.64 -2.84 2.57
CA LYS A 15 9.23 -2.42 2.59
C LYS A 15 8.52 -2.78 3.90
N GLY A 16 8.65 -4.05 4.33
CA GLY A 16 8.07 -4.52 5.59
C GLY A 16 8.67 -3.86 6.84
N ALA A 17 9.95 -3.54 6.82
CA ALA A 17 10.60 -2.82 7.92
C ALA A 17 10.07 -1.37 8.03
N LEU A 18 9.89 -0.70 6.90
CA LEU A 18 9.27 0.64 6.86
C LEU A 18 7.82 0.60 7.38
N THR A 19 7.03 -0.36 6.93
CA THR A 19 5.65 -0.54 7.43
C THR A 19 5.62 -0.74 8.94
N LEU A 20 6.53 -1.57 9.46
CA LEU A 20 6.65 -1.83 10.89
C LEU A 20 7.06 -0.56 11.65
N ALA A 21 8.00 0.24 11.11
CA ALA A 21 8.44 1.51 11.71
C ALA A 21 7.29 2.53 11.77
N LEU A 22 6.57 2.70 10.67
CA LEU A 22 5.40 3.57 10.59
C LEU A 22 4.32 3.16 11.59
N GLY A 23 3.95 1.87 11.61
CA GLY A 23 2.96 1.36 12.55
C GLY A 23 3.39 1.48 14.01
N ALA A 24 4.68 1.24 14.32
CA ALA A 24 5.19 1.40 15.68
C ALA A 24 5.26 2.86 16.14
N ALA A 25 5.55 3.79 15.24
CA ALA A 25 5.71 5.21 15.56
C ALA A 25 4.37 5.97 15.64
N PHE A 26 3.43 5.65 14.76
CA PHE A 26 2.18 6.40 14.60
C PHE A 26 0.93 5.62 15.05
N MET A 27 1.11 4.37 15.53
CA MET A 27 0.08 3.53 16.17
C MET A 27 -1.27 3.53 15.40
N GLU A 28 -2.34 4.00 16.03
CA GLU A 28 -3.71 4.00 15.49
C GLU A 28 -3.91 4.86 14.23
N TYR A 29 -2.95 5.72 13.92
CA TYR A 29 -2.97 6.51 12.67
C TYR A 29 -2.48 5.73 11.45
N VAL A 30 -1.91 4.54 11.65
CA VAL A 30 -1.43 3.67 10.56
C VAL A 30 -2.18 2.34 10.61
N GLU A 31 -2.95 2.09 9.58
CA GLU A 31 -3.70 0.84 9.43
C GLU A 31 -3.27 0.06 8.19
N THR A 32 -3.38 -1.25 8.27
CA THR A 32 -3.08 -2.11 7.13
C THR A 32 -4.34 -2.76 6.58
N PHE A 33 -4.38 -2.97 5.26
CA PHE A 33 -5.49 -3.65 4.61
C PHE A 33 -5.01 -4.64 3.56
N SER A 34 -5.84 -5.62 3.24
CA SER A 34 -5.55 -6.59 2.19
C SER A 34 -5.79 -5.98 0.81
N THR A 35 -4.77 -5.93 -0.01
CA THR A 35 -4.84 -5.45 -1.41
C THR A 35 -5.70 -6.35 -2.31
N ALA A 36 -5.99 -7.58 -1.89
CA ALA A 36 -6.90 -8.48 -2.60
C ALA A 36 -8.29 -7.86 -2.85
N VAL A 37 -8.70 -6.90 -2.02
CA VAL A 37 -9.97 -6.18 -2.23
C VAL A 37 -9.95 -5.27 -3.45
N LEU A 38 -8.76 -4.85 -3.87
CA LEU A 38 -8.57 -3.98 -5.03
C LEU A 38 -8.45 -4.76 -6.35
N LEU A 39 -8.39 -6.08 -6.32
CA LEU A 39 -8.27 -6.89 -7.53
C LEU A 39 -9.64 -7.10 -8.19
N GLN A 40 -9.67 -7.02 -9.53
CA GLN A 40 -10.90 -7.27 -10.29
C GLN A 40 -11.37 -8.72 -10.10
N GLY A 41 -12.68 -8.90 -9.99
CA GLY A 41 -13.32 -10.23 -9.95
C GLY A 41 -13.28 -10.95 -8.61
N LYS A 42 -12.31 -10.70 -7.72
CA LYS A 42 -12.22 -11.43 -6.43
C LYS A 42 -13.41 -11.23 -5.50
N ASN A 43 -14.08 -10.10 -5.61
CA ASN A 43 -15.24 -9.77 -4.77
C ASN A 43 -16.50 -9.48 -5.59
N ALA A 44 -16.59 -9.98 -6.82
CA ALA A 44 -17.70 -9.68 -7.73
C ALA A 44 -19.06 -10.11 -7.19
N SER A 45 -19.10 -11.18 -6.39
CA SER A 45 -20.33 -11.70 -5.76
C SER A 45 -20.69 -11.04 -4.43
N LEU A 46 -19.82 -10.19 -3.89
CA LEU A 46 -20.11 -9.49 -2.65
C LEU A 46 -20.93 -8.23 -2.93
N GLU A 47 -21.86 -7.93 -2.02
CA GLU A 47 -22.53 -6.63 -1.98
C GLU A 47 -21.51 -5.50 -1.87
N ASP A 48 -21.76 -4.39 -2.57
CA ASP A 48 -20.79 -3.29 -2.67
C ASP A 48 -20.37 -2.74 -1.30
N ALA A 49 -21.30 -2.58 -0.37
CA ALA A 49 -20.97 -2.11 0.97
C ALA A 49 -20.05 -3.05 1.76
N LEU A 50 -20.11 -4.37 1.48
CA LEU A 50 -19.22 -5.36 2.11
C LEU A 50 -17.80 -5.35 1.53
N LYS A 51 -17.63 -4.94 0.28
CA LYS A 51 -16.29 -4.78 -0.33
C LYS A 51 -15.47 -3.75 0.45
N TRP A 52 -16.13 -2.73 0.98
CA TRP A 52 -15.52 -1.62 1.70
C TRP A 52 -15.46 -1.81 3.22
N LYS A 53 -15.74 -3.02 3.73
CA LYS A 53 -15.75 -3.30 5.18
C LYS A 53 -14.45 -2.91 5.91
N PHE A 54 -13.31 -2.92 5.22
CA PHE A 54 -12.03 -2.56 5.79
C PHE A 54 -11.96 -1.07 6.16
N LEU A 55 -12.67 -0.19 5.45
CA LEU A 55 -12.71 1.24 5.76
C LEU A 55 -13.32 1.55 7.13
N VAL A 56 -14.21 0.69 7.62
CA VAL A 56 -14.79 0.86 8.96
C VAL A 56 -13.72 0.76 10.05
N LYS A 57 -12.69 -0.09 9.83
CA LYS A 57 -11.54 -0.21 10.74
C LYS A 57 -10.54 0.93 10.58
N CYS A 58 -10.46 1.48 9.37
CA CYS A 58 -9.49 2.51 9.02
C CYS A 58 -10.04 3.93 9.22
N TYR A 59 -11.16 4.10 9.93
CA TYR A 59 -11.86 5.38 10.03
C TYR A 59 -10.97 6.53 10.56
N ASP A 60 -10.16 6.25 11.58
CA ASP A 60 -9.27 7.24 12.21
C ASP A 60 -7.86 7.24 11.59
N ALA A 61 -7.57 6.32 10.68
CA ALA A 61 -6.26 6.24 10.05
C ALA A 61 -5.92 7.51 9.25
N ARG A 62 -4.64 7.85 9.21
CA ARG A 62 -4.06 8.89 8.36
C ARG A 62 -3.16 8.30 7.28
N LEU A 63 -2.74 7.05 7.47
CA LEU A 63 -2.01 6.27 6.49
C LEU A 63 -2.60 4.86 6.43
N MET A 64 -2.98 4.43 5.26
CA MET A 64 -3.42 3.07 4.98
C MET A 64 -2.38 2.36 4.12
N ILE A 65 -1.87 1.25 4.61
CA ILE A 65 -0.85 0.47 3.90
C ILE A 65 -1.49 -0.81 3.37
N GLY A 66 -1.58 -0.91 2.06
CA GLY A 66 -1.95 -2.12 1.38
C GLY A 66 -0.79 -3.12 1.41
N ASN A 67 -1.02 -4.28 2.05
CA ASN A 67 -0.05 -5.35 2.01
C ASN A 67 0.18 -5.81 0.58
N GLU A 68 1.32 -6.46 0.35
CA GLU A 68 1.80 -6.90 -0.94
C GLU A 68 0.68 -7.37 -1.89
N ILE A 69 0.59 -6.70 -3.05
CA ILE A 69 -0.26 -7.19 -4.12
C ILE A 69 0.42 -8.42 -4.71
N SER A 70 -0.13 -9.60 -4.38
CA SER A 70 0.21 -10.80 -5.14
C SER A 70 -0.45 -10.71 -6.51
N MET A 71 0.34 -10.80 -7.57
CA MET A 71 -0.15 -10.98 -8.93
C MET A 71 -0.82 -12.36 -9.00
N ASP A 72 -2.07 -12.44 -8.57
CA ASP A 72 -2.84 -13.67 -8.73
C ASP A 72 -3.14 -13.87 -10.20
N THR A 73 -2.67 -14.96 -10.73
CA THR A 73 -3.04 -15.41 -12.07
C THR A 73 -4.38 -16.16 -11.99
N GLN A 74 -5.37 -15.69 -12.71
CA GLN A 74 -6.58 -16.49 -12.95
C GLN A 74 -6.33 -17.47 -14.09
N GLU A 75 -6.53 -18.78 -13.82
CA GLU A 75 -6.62 -19.75 -14.88
C GLU A 75 -8.00 -19.64 -15.55
N THR A 76 -8.03 -19.15 -16.76
CA THR A 76 -9.21 -19.20 -17.62
C THR A 76 -9.09 -20.36 -18.58
N THR A 77 -10.08 -21.24 -18.61
CA THR A 77 -10.17 -22.32 -19.59
C THR A 77 -11.06 -21.84 -20.73
N ASN A 78 -10.52 -21.73 -21.94
CA ASN A 78 -11.32 -21.38 -23.11
C ASN A 78 -12.24 -22.56 -23.55
N ALA A 79 -13.14 -22.28 -24.48
CA ALA A 79 -14.08 -23.28 -25.00
C ALA A 79 -13.40 -24.55 -25.62
N TYR A 80 -12.11 -24.50 -25.88
CA TYR A 80 -11.29 -25.59 -26.41
C TYR A 80 -10.45 -26.30 -25.33
N GLY A 81 -10.73 -26.06 -24.06
CA GLY A 81 -10.02 -26.71 -22.94
C GLY A 81 -8.60 -26.20 -22.70
N LYS A 82 -8.14 -25.16 -23.42
CA LYS A 82 -6.80 -24.55 -23.20
C LYS A 82 -6.84 -23.64 -21.99
N LYS A 83 -6.01 -23.96 -20.99
CA LYS A 83 -5.80 -23.12 -19.81
C LYS A 83 -4.86 -21.97 -20.16
N THR A 84 -5.32 -20.76 -19.97
CA THR A 84 -4.49 -19.54 -20.03
C THR A 84 -4.43 -18.93 -18.64
N ARG A 85 -3.24 -18.52 -18.21
CA ARG A 85 -3.04 -17.73 -17.00
C ARG A 85 -3.02 -16.26 -17.41
N ALA A 86 -3.86 -15.46 -16.81
CA ALA A 86 -3.87 -14.02 -16.99
C ALA A 86 -3.73 -13.34 -15.62
N ASP A 87 -2.93 -12.29 -15.56
CA ASP A 87 -2.82 -11.49 -14.36
C ASP A 87 -4.15 -10.80 -14.07
N VAL A 88 -4.54 -10.79 -12.81
CA VAL A 88 -5.76 -10.11 -12.38
C VAL A 88 -5.48 -8.62 -12.24
N PRO A 89 -6.10 -7.77 -13.06
CA PRO A 89 -5.83 -6.34 -12.99
C PRO A 89 -6.40 -5.73 -11.70
N ILE A 90 -5.78 -4.62 -11.28
CA ILE A 90 -6.35 -3.76 -10.25
C ILE A 90 -7.65 -3.12 -10.76
N ASN A 91 -8.63 -3.03 -9.90
CA ASN A 91 -9.83 -2.25 -10.13
C ASN A 91 -9.52 -0.76 -9.91
N THR A 92 -9.22 -0.05 -11.01
CA THR A 92 -8.85 1.37 -10.98
C THR A 92 -9.94 2.26 -10.42
N ASP A 93 -11.22 1.91 -10.59
CA ASP A 93 -12.33 2.67 -10.05
C ASP A 93 -12.40 2.57 -8.53
N MET A 94 -12.16 1.39 -7.96
CA MET A 94 -12.05 1.24 -6.52
C MET A 94 -10.90 2.07 -5.95
N VAL A 95 -9.73 2.05 -6.60
CA VAL A 95 -8.60 2.87 -6.15
C VAL A 95 -8.95 4.36 -6.24
N LYS A 96 -9.52 4.81 -7.36
CA LYS A 96 -9.94 6.22 -7.52
C LYS A 96 -10.94 6.66 -6.46
N MET A 97 -11.90 5.80 -6.08
CA MET A 97 -12.84 6.06 -4.99
C MET A 97 -12.12 6.11 -3.64
N LEU A 98 -11.22 5.17 -3.39
CA LEU A 98 -10.45 5.10 -2.13
C LEU A 98 -9.63 6.37 -1.88
N VAL A 99 -9.01 6.92 -2.94
CA VAL A 99 -8.12 8.09 -2.84
C VAL A 99 -8.82 9.42 -3.16
N SER A 100 -10.13 9.42 -3.32
CA SER A 100 -10.90 10.64 -3.66
C SER A 100 -10.84 11.74 -2.61
N GLY A 101 -10.56 11.37 -1.35
CA GLY A 101 -10.29 12.32 -0.26
C GLY A 101 -11.50 13.09 0.28
N GLY A 102 -12.71 12.62 0.03
CA GLY A 102 -13.93 13.30 0.54
C GLY A 102 -15.23 12.62 0.16
N ASP A 103 -15.19 11.73 -0.82
CA ASP A 103 -16.37 10.97 -1.22
C ASP A 103 -16.76 9.98 -0.12
N LYS A 104 -18.04 10.00 0.21
CA LYS A 104 -18.60 9.08 1.23
C LYS A 104 -18.88 7.73 0.58
N ILE A 105 -18.21 6.70 1.06
CA ILE A 105 -18.33 5.31 0.61
C ILE A 105 -19.26 4.57 1.56
N ASN A 106 -20.26 3.86 1.04
CA ASN A 106 -21.09 2.99 1.85
C ASN A 106 -20.29 1.75 2.26
N CYS A 107 -20.18 1.54 3.55
CA CYS A 107 -19.47 0.42 4.15
C CYS A 107 -20.37 -0.34 5.10
N ARG A 108 -20.20 -1.67 5.15
CA ARG A 108 -20.96 -2.50 6.09
C ARG A 108 -20.08 -3.63 6.62
N LEU A 109 -20.11 -3.84 7.92
CA LEU A 109 -19.64 -5.09 8.51
C LEU A 109 -20.73 -6.16 8.42
N LEU A 110 -20.34 -7.42 8.45
CA LEU A 110 -21.28 -8.53 8.40
C LEU A 110 -22.31 -8.41 9.55
N HIS A 111 -23.60 -8.55 9.21
CA HIS A 111 -24.72 -8.43 10.16
C HIS A 111 -24.87 -7.07 10.86
N GLN A 112 -24.33 -6.00 10.28
CA GLN A 112 -24.49 -4.64 10.78
C GLN A 112 -25.15 -3.74 9.74
N ASN A 113 -25.66 -2.60 10.21
CA ASN A 113 -26.21 -1.57 9.33
C ASN A 113 -25.11 -0.91 8.50
N GLU A 114 -25.47 -0.39 7.35
CA GLU A 114 -24.58 0.41 6.52
C GLU A 114 -24.19 1.72 7.22
N VAL A 115 -22.92 2.08 7.08
CA VAL A 115 -22.38 3.37 7.50
C VAL A 115 -21.67 4.03 6.31
N LYS A 116 -21.67 5.36 6.30
CA LYS A 116 -20.96 6.15 5.28
C LYS A 116 -19.64 6.61 5.84
N VAL A 117 -18.55 6.18 5.22
CA VAL A 117 -17.17 6.51 5.60
C VAL A 117 -16.53 7.33 4.49
N ALA A 118 -15.91 8.45 4.85
CA ALA A 118 -15.02 9.18 3.96
C ALA A 118 -13.58 8.81 4.33
N ASN A 119 -12.82 8.28 3.35
CA ASN A 119 -11.42 8.00 3.58
C ASN A 119 -10.63 9.32 3.74
N GLN A 120 -9.94 9.47 4.86
CA GLN A 120 -9.05 10.60 5.14
C GLN A 120 -7.58 10.20 5.14
N ALA A 121 -7.32 8.90 5.01
CA ALA A 121 -5.96 8.36 5.02
C ALA A 121 -5.32 8.50 3.64
N PHE A 122 -4.03 8.79 3.65
CA PHE A 122 -3.18 8.61 2.49
C PHE A 122 -2.99 7.10 2.25
N VAL A 123 -2.95 6.67 0.99
CA VAL A 123 -2.87 5.25 0.62
C VAL A 123 -1.49 4.93 0.09
N MET A 124 -0.87 3.89 0.65
CA MET A 124 0.37 3.30 0.17
C MET A 124 0.14 1.83 -0.13
N ILE A 125 0.56 1.38 -1.29
CA ILE A 125 0.45 -0.02 -1.72
C ILE A 125 1.85 -0.58 -1.87
N LEU A 126 2.11 -1.73 -1.24
CA LEU A 126 3.38 -2.44 -1.40
C LEU A 126 3.26 -3.45 -2.54
N ALA A 127 4.25 -3.47 -3.41
CA ALA A 127 4.31 -4.40 -4.52
C ALA A 127 5.76 -4.84 -4.80
N ASN A 128 5.93 -6.04 -5.37
CA ASN A 128 7.24 -6.48 -5.86
C ASN A 128 7.47 -6.02 -7.30
N ASP A 129 6.40 -6.00 -8.09
CA ASP A 129 6.39 -5.52 -9.47
C ASP A 129 5.29 -4.49 -9.66
N ILE A 130 5.36 -3.74 -10.77
CA ILE A 130 4.29 -2.79 -11.13
C ILE A 130 2.99 -3.58 -11.32
N PRO A 131 1.96 -3.30 -10.51
CA PRO A 131 0.70 -4.03 -10.61
C PRO A 131 0.07 -3.87 -11.98
N TYR A 132 -0.38 -4.99 -12.56
CA TYR A 132 -1.11 -4.96 -13.82
C TYR A 132 -2.41 -4.18 -13.66
N THR A 133 -2.66 -3.24 -14.55
CA THR A 133 -3.84 -2.39 -14.51
C THR A 133 -4.26 -1.99 -15.91
N ASN A 134 -5.56 -1.89 -16.14
CA ASN A 134 -6.14 -1.22 -17.29
C ASN A 134 -6.24 0.29 -16.98
N ALA A 135 -5.10 0.89 -16.64
CA ALA A 135 -5.04 2.26 -16.15
C ALA A 135 -5.57 3.25 -17.18
N ASP A 136 -6.49 4.09 -16.73
CA ASP A 136 -6.88 5.30 -17.44
C ASP A 136 -5.96 6.47 -17.00
N GLU A 137 -5.98 7.56 -17.75
CA GLU A 137 -5.18 8.76 -17.45
C GLU A 137 -5.44 9.32 -16.03
N PRO A 138 -6.70 9.37 -15.50
CA PRO A 138 -6.95 9.81 -14.15
C PRO A 138 -6.32 8.92 -13.07
N TYR A 139 -6.21 7.61 -13.29
CA TYR A 139 -5.51 6.71 -12.37
C TYR A 139 -4.01 6.96 -12.40
N ALA A 140 -3.43 7.01 -13.60
CA ALA A 140 -1.99 7.23 -13.77
C ALA A 140 -1.50 8.56 -13.15
N LYS A 141 -2.32 9.63 -13.27
CA LYS A 141 -2.01 10.94 -12.66
C LYS A 141 -2.04 10.94 -11.13
N ARG A 142 -2.68 9.97 -10.50
CA ARG A 142 -2.76 9.85 -9.03
C ARG A 142 -1.72 8.93 -8.44
N GLN A 143 -1.07 8.13 -9.28
CA GLN A 143 -0.10 7.14 -8.85
C GLN A 143 1.30 7.76 -8.76
N ILE A 144 1.92 7.62 -7.61
CA ILE A 144 3.33 7.93 -7.38
C ILE A 144 4.06 6.60 -7.23
N LEU A 145 5.03 6.33 -8.10
CA LEU A 145 5.89 5.17 -8.00
C LEU A 145 7.10 5.51 -7.12
N MET A 146 7.38 4.66 -6.15
CA MET A 146 8.54 4.76 -5.28
C MET A 146 9.30 3.44 -5.34
N ASP A 147 10.52 3.47 -5.86
CA ASP A 147 11.36 2.29 -5.95
C ASP A 147 12.23 2.12 -4.71
N ALA A 148 12.21 0.89 -4.17
CA ALA A 148 13.22 0.41 -3.23
C ALA A 148 14.23 -0.44 -4.00
N ASP A 149 15.21 0.20 -4.59
CA ASP A 149 16.16 -0.31 -5.58
C ASP A 149 17.21 -1.30 -5.02
N ARG A 150 17.24 -1.48 -3.70
CA ARG A 150 18.18 -2.37 -3.02
C ARG A 150 17.47 -3.33 -2.10
N SER A 151 17.96 -4.58 -2.07
CA SER A 151 17.45 -5.61 -1.16
C SER A 151 18.49 -6.04 -0.13
N SER A 152 18.05 -6.57 1.02
CA SER A 152 18.97 -7.14 1.99
C SER A 152 19.27 -8.60 1.65
N THR A 153 20.55 -8.98 1.76
CA THR A 153 20.99 -10.36 1.60
C THR A 153 21.99 -10.74 2.67
N SER A 154 21.95 -12.01 3.07
CA SER A 154 22.99 -12.65 3.87
C SER A 154 23.90 -13.54 3.05
N ASP A 155 23.69 -13.62 1.73
CA ASP A 155 24.39 -14.55 0.85
C ASP A 155 25.81 -14.08 0.51
N GLU A 156 26.66 -15.04 0.14
CA GLU A 156 28.04 -14.79 -0.27
C GLU A 156 28.17 -13.97 -1.56
N GLN A 157 27.07 -13.82 -2.32
CA GLN A 157 27.00 -13.00 -3.55
C GLN A 157 26.57 -11.56 -3.27
N PHE A 158 27.15 -10.95 -2.24
CA PHE A 158 26.86 -9.58 -1.85
C PHE A 158 27.43 -8.59 -2.89
N ASP A 159 26.55 -7.78 -3.46
CA ASP A 159 26.89 -6.68 -4.37
C ASP A 159 26.42 -5.36 -3.71
N GLU A 160 27.36 -4.53 -3.28
CA GLU A 160 27.07 -3.27 -2.59
C GLU A 160 26.19 -2.30 -3.40
N SER A 161 26.18 -2.41 -4.72
CA SER A 161 25.32 -1.59 -5.59
C SER A 161 23.85 -1.99 -5.53
N LYS A 162 23.57 -3.26 -5.19
CA LYS A 162 22.22 -3.86 -5.20
C LYS A 162 21.73 -4.33 -3.84
N HIS A 163 22.67 -4.58 -2.92
CA HIS A 163 22.34 -5.19 -1.64
C HIS A 163 22.84 -4.35 -0.47
N PHE A 164 22.24 -4.56 0.68
CA PHE A 164 22.75 -4.14 1.98
C PHE A 164 22.74 -5.33 2.94
N ALA A 165 23.60 -5.31 3.93
CA ALA A 165 23.70 -6.40 4.89
C ALA A 165 22.38 -6.55 5.66
N ALA A 166 21.86 -7.78 5.73
CA ALA A 166 20.69 -8.07 6.52
C ALA A 166 20.98 -7.81 8.01
N ASN A 167 20.11 -7.07 8.67
CA ASN A 167 20.16 -6.83 10.10
C ASN A 167 18.88 -7.33 10.77
N GLU A 168 18.98 -8.48 11.43
CA GLU A 168 17.86 -9.11 12.13
C GLU A 168 17.37 -8.29 13.34
N GLU A 169 18.20 -7.44 13.89
CA GLU A 169 17.85 -6.59 15.03
C GLU A 169 16.89 -5.45 14.67
N VAL A 170 16.75 -5.11 13.38
CA VAL A 170 15.87 -4.02 12.93
C VAL A 170 14.45 -4.18 13.48
N LYS A 171 13.91 -5.41 13.47
CA LYS A 171 12.56 -5.68 13.97
C LYS A 171 12.40 -5.39 15.47
N SER A 172 13.45 -5.58 16.25
CA SER A 172 13.47 -5.27 17.69
C SER A 172 13.72 -3.79 17.94
N LEU A 173 14.66 -3.19 17.20
CA LEU A 173 15.00 -1.77 17.29
C LEU A 173 13.80 -0.87 16.98
N VAL A 174 13.03 -1.19 15.95
CA VAL A 174 11.83 -0.44 15.56
C VAL A 174 10.79 -0.36 16.70
N LYS A 175 10.73 -1.37 17.57
CA LYS A 175 9.82 -1.39 18.73
C LYS A 175 10.33 -0.58 19.92
N ALA A 176 11.60 -0.22 19.93
CA ALA A 176 12.20 0.55 21.02
C ALA A 176 11.66 1.98 21.05
N GLU A 177 11.37 2.47 22.24
CA GLU A 177 10.79 3.82 22.42
C GLU A 177 11.70 4.95 21.91
N CYS A 178 13.00 4.79 22.06
CA CYS A 178 13.97 5.75 21.51
C CYS A 178 13.93 5.82 19.98
N PHE A 179 13.74 4.65 19.31
CA PHE A 179 13.59 4.60 17.85
C PHE A 179 12.32 5.30 17.41
N LYS A 180 11.18 5.00 18.02
CA LYS A 180 9.88 5.62 17.68
C LYS A 180 9.96 7.14 17.77
N ARG A 181 10.48 7.68 18.85
CA ARG A 181 10.66 9.13 19.03
C ARG A 181 11.60 9.73 17.99
N GLY A 182 12.74 9.07 17.74
CA GLY A 182 13.70 9.50 16.72
C GLY A 182 13.09 9.49 15.32
N PHE A 183 12.32 8.45 14.99
CA PHE A 183 11.66 8.33 13.69
C PHE A 183 10.59 9.41 13.49
N VAL A 184 9.75 9.67 14.49
CA VAL A 184 8.77 10.78 14.43
C VAL A 184 9.49 12.13 14.28
N ALA A 185 10.55 12.38 15.04
CA ALA A 185 11.34 13.62 14.94
C ALA A 185 11.92 13.79 13.52
N LEU A 186 12.45 12.71 12.94
CA LEU A 186 12.96 12.70 11.57
C LEU A 186 11.85 13.06 10.57
N MET A 187 10.68 12.42 10.67
CA MET A 187 9.55 12.73 9.80
C MET A 187 9.12 14.20 9.92
N CYS A 188 9.06 14.74 11.13
CA CYS A 188 8.73 16.14 11.34
C CYS A 188 9.78 17.08 10.72
N GLN A 189 11.06 16.75 10.81
CA GLN A 189 12.13 17.53 10.16
C GLN A 189 11.99 17.56 8.64
N TYR A 190 11.72 16.39 8.03
CA TYR A 190 11.51 16.30 6.57
C TYR A 190 10.26 17.05 6.15
N TYR A 191 9.15 16.93 6.90
CA TYR A 191 7.94 17.67 6.64
C TYR A 191 8.17 19.19 6.71
N HIS A 192 8.85 19.65 7.75
CA HIS A 192 9.21 21.08 7.92
C HIS A 192 10.08 21.57 6.76
N LYS A 193 11.12 20.82 6.39
CA LYS A 193 12.00 21.13 5.28
C LYS A 193 11.21 21.24 3.97
N HIS A 194 10.33 20.28 3.70
CA HIS A 194 9.51 20.25 2.49
C HIS A 194 8.54 21.43 2.42
N THR A 195 7.81 21.71 3.51
CA THR A 195 6.80 22.79 3.53
C THR A 195 7.38 24.19 3.48
N HIS A 196 8.60 24.40 3.98
CA HIS A 196 9.22 25.72 4.04
C HIS A 196 10.24 25.99 2.94
N SER A 197 10.81 24.98 2.31
CA SER A 197 11.82 25.15 1.28
C SER A 197 11.29 25.51 -0.08
N LYS A 198 9.97 25.46 -0.32
CA LYS A 198 9.32 25.59 -1.64
C LYS A 198 9.93 24.65 -2.71
N THR A 199 10.68 23.66 -2.30
CA THR A 199 11.30 22.69 -3.21
C THR A 199 10.23 21.67 -3.59
N PRO A 200 9.91 21.49 -4.89
CA PRO A 200 9.02 20.43 -5.28
C PRO A 200 9.60 19.09 -4.84
N MET A 201 8.71 18.13 -4.49
CA MET A 201 9.16 16.76 -4.21
C MET A 201 9.90 16.22 -5.43
N PRO A 202 11.00 15.48 -5.25
CA PRO A 202 11.61 14.78 -6.38
C PRO A 202 10.57 13.86 -6.98
N GLY A 203 10.33 14.02 -8.29
CA GLY A 203 9.45 13.18 -9.07
C GLY A 203 10.05 11.80 -9.33
#